data_50a286309c4f6bc127a4933440f87b58
#
_entry.id   50a286309c4f6bc127a4933440f87b58
#
_cell.length_a   1.000
_cell.length_b   1.000
_cell.length_c   1.000
_cell.angle_alpha   90.00
_cell.angle_beta   90.00
_cell.angle_gamma   90.00
#
_symmetry.space_group_name_H-M   'P 1'
#
loop_
_entity.id
_entity.type
_entity.pdbx_description
1 polymer ?
#
loop_
_entity_poly.entity_id
_entity_poly.type
_entity_poly.pdbx_seq_one_letter_code
_entity_poly.pdbx_strand_id
1 'polypeptide(L)'
;MAVNNFSFTFLGTGTSAGVPVIACDCDVCTSEDPRDKRLRCSACIRFTDAGGIDRVILIDTSPDLRQQVLREKLERCDAILFTHQHVDHTFGLDEVRRFNMVMNQAIDIYAEQATLQHLHRVFNHVFESNKNVNDSFVANLIPNELQPDEPLCLF
;
A
#
# COMPACT_ATOMS: atom_id res chain seq x y z
N MET A 1 23.45 -0.32 11.14
CA MET A 1 23.48 -1.55 10.32
C MET A 1 23.36 -1.14 8.85
N ALA A 2 24.08 -1.76 7.93
CA ALA A 2 24.04 -1.36 6.53
C ALA A 2 22.91 -2.12 5.82
N VAL A 3 22.04 -1.41 5.12
CA VAL A 3 21.10 -1.96 4.14
C VAL A 3 21.78 -2.04 2.78
N ASN A 4 21.50 -3.10 2.03
CA ASN A 4 22.03 -3.30 0.69
C ASN A 4 20.87 -3.32 -0.34
N ASN A 5 21.20 -3.16 -1.62
CA ASN A 5 20.25 -3.25 -2.74
C ASN A 5 19.02 -2.33 -2.58
N PHE A 6 19.23 -1.13 -1.99
CA PHE A 6 18.14 -0.17 -1.77
C PHE A 6 17.61 0.38 -3.09
N SER A 7 16.29 0.34 -3.26
CA SER A 7 15.58 0.97 -4.37
C SER A 7 14.28 1.61 -3.91
N PHE A 8 13.92 2.72 -4.54
CA PHE A 8 12.63 3.39 -4.38
C PHE A 8 11.94 3.42 -5.75
N THR A 9 10.71 2.91 -5.82
CA THR A 9 9.94 2.82 -7.07
C THR A 9 8.60 3.51 -6.91
N PHE A 10 8.27 4.44 -7.79
CA PHE A 10 6.93 5.00 -7.90
C PHE A 10 6.00 3.95 -8.54
N LEU A 11 5.01 3.48 -7.80
CA LEU A 11 3.99 2.57 -8.29
C LEU A 11 2.88 3.29 -9.04
N GLY A 12 2.62 4.54 -8.69
CA GLY A 12 1.70 5.41 -9.36
C GLY A 12 2.05 6.87 -9.12
N THR A 13 1.84 7.71 -10.12
CA THR A 13 2.18 9.15 -10.10
C THR A 13 1.00 10.01 -10.56
N GLY A 14 -0.18 9.42 -10.69
CA GLY A 14 -1.41 10.12 -11.01
C GLY A 14 -1.99 10.83 -9.80
N THR A 15 -2.95 11.71 -10.07
CA THR A 15 -3.75 12.37 -9.05
C THR A 15 -4.74 11.38 -8.40
N SER A 16 -5.56 11.85 -7.47
CA SER A 16 -6.65 11.07 -6.87
C SER A 16 -7.63 10.46 -7.89
N ALA A 17 -7.78 11.07 -9.04
CA ALA A 17 -8.61 10.55 -10.15
C ALA A 17 -7.86 9.59 -11.09
N GLY A 18 -6.53 9.52 -10.99
CA GLY A 18 -5.69 8.86 -11.99
C GLY A 18 -5.63 9.63 -13.31
N VAL A 19 -4.95 9.09 -14.31
CA VAL A 19 -4.94 9.58 -15.69
C VAL A 19 -5.06 8.38 -16.63
N PRO A 20 -6.04 8.33 -17.55
CA PRO A 20 -7.06 9.35 -17.83
C PRO A 20 -8.10 9.51 -16.70
N VAL A 21 -8.68 10.69 -16.64
CA VAL A 21 -9.78 11.00 -15.73
C VAL A 21 -11.10 10.58 -16.39
N ILE A 22 -12.02 10.02 -15.60
CA ILE A 22 -13.35 9.61 -16.08
C ILE A 22 -14.08 10.81 -16.72
N ALA A 23 -14.62 10.60 -17.92
CA ALA A 23 -15.35 11.60 -18.70
C ALA A 23 -14.55 12.87 -19.06
N CYS A 24 -13.21 12.79 -19.07
CA CYS A 24 -12.35 13.87 -19.54
C CYS A 24 -11.91 13.59 -21.00
N ASP A 25 -12.06 14.59 -21.86
CA ASP A 25 -11.77 14.54 -23.29
C ASP A 25 -10.55 15.37 -23.71
N CYS A 26 -9.75 15.85 -22.73
CA CYS A 26 -8.54 16.61 -23.03
C CYS A 26 -7.45 15.73 -23.72
N ASP A 27 -6.52 16.38 -24.37
CA ASP A 27 -5.46 15.73 -25.16
C ASP A 27 -4.69 14.66 -24.38
N VAL A 28 -4.44 14.87 -23.07
CA VAL A 28 -3.74 13.91 -22.23
C VAL A 28 -4.61 12.70 -21.88
N CYS A 29 -5.88 12.92 -21.57
CA CYS A 29 -6.80 11.84 -21.21
C CYS A 29 -7.17 10.96 -22.40
N THR A 30 -7.21 11.53 -23.60
CA THR A 30 -7.49 10.83 -24.87
C THR A 30 -6.23 10.30 -25.58
N SER A 31 -5.04 10.67 -25.09
CA SER A 31 -3.76 10.23 -25.63
C SER A 31 -3.63 8.70 -25.62
N GLU A 32 -3.05 8.15 -26.68
CA GLU A 32 -2.66 6.73 -26.76
C GLU A 32 -1.26 6.47 -26.19
N ASP A 33 -0.50 7.51 -25.87
CA ASP A 33 0.84 7.37 -25.27
C ASP A 33 0.74 6.73 -23.89
N PRO A 34 1.42 5.60 -23.65
CA PRO A 34 1.39 4.93 -22.34
C PRO A 34 1.96 5.79 -21.19
N ARG A 35 2.78 6.81 -21.50
CA ARG A 35 3.32 7.75 -20.52
C ARG A 35 2.24 8.69 -19.94
N ASP A 36 1.13 8.85 -20.66
CA ASP A 36 -0.03 9.62 -20.21
C ASP A 36 -1.02 8.77 -19.38
N LYS A 37 -0.73 7.49 -19.18
CA LYS A 37 -1.53 6.60 -18.34
C LYS A 37 -0.87 6.48 -16.96
N ARG A 38 -1.47 7.13 -15.95
CA ARG A 38 -0.88 7.20 -14.61
C ARG A 38 -1.86 6.68 -13.56
N LEU A 39 -1.45 5.61 -12.90
CA LEU A 39 -2.17 5.07 -11.74
C LEU A 39 -2.07 6.04 -10.57
N ARG A 40 -3.03 5.97 -9.64
CA ARG A 40 -3.08 6.78 -8.42
C ARG A 40 -1.82 6.57 -7.59
N CYS A 41 -1.50 7.58 -6.77
CA CYS A 41 -0.25 7.64 -6.02
C CYS A 41 -0.02 6.43 -5.11
N SER A 42 1.15 5.85 -5.23
CA SER A 42 1.71 4.86 -4.31
C SER A 42 3.19 4.65 -4.68
N ALA A 43 3.98 4.14 -3.73
CA ALA A 43 5.38 3.80 -3.97
C ALA A 43 5.77 2.53 -3.23
N CYS A 44 6.92 1.96 -3.57
CA CYS A 44 7.52 0.90 -2.78
C CYS A 44 9.03 1.14 -2.56
N ILE A 45 9.49 0.71 -1.41
CA ILE A 45 10.90 0.63 -1.04
C ILE A 45 11.26 -0.85 -1.01
N ARG A 46 12.37 -1.22 -1.68
CA ARG A 46 12.95 -2.56 -1.61
C ARG A 46 14.38 -2.45 -1.13
N PHE A 47 14.78 -3.35 -0.26
CA PHE A 47 16.16 -3.45 0.23
C PHE A 47 16.43 -4.83 0.81
N THR A 48 17.71 -5.17 0.98
CA THR A 48 18.14 -6.32 1.74
C THR A 48 18.57 -5.85 3.12
N ASP A 49 17.95 -6.38 4.18
CA ASP A 49 18.27 -6.00 5.57
C ASP A 49 19.63 -6.57 6.02
N ALA A 50 20.05 -6.19 7.25
CA ALA A 50 21.32 -6.64 7.81
C ALA A 50 21.40 -8.16 8.04
N GLY A 51 20.26 -8.84 8.10
CA GLY A 51 20.16 -10.30 8.19
C GLY A 51 20.21 -11.02 6.83
N GLY A 52 20.29 -10.23 5.73
CA GLY A 52 20.31 -10.77 4.36
C GLY A 52 18.91 -11.11 3.82
N ILE A 53 17.86 -10.59 4.45
CA ILE A 53 16.47 -10.81 4.02
C ILE A 53 16.01 -9.66 3.13
N ASP A 54 15.46 -9.98 1.97
CA ASP A 54 14.84 -8.98 1.11
C ASP A 54 13.53 -8.47 1.72
N ARG A 55 13.37 -7.16 1.76
CA ARG A 55 12.23 -6.47 2.35
C ARG A 55 11.53 -5.58 1.31
N VAL A 56 10.21 -5.51 1.44
CA VAL A 56 9.36 -4.62 0.65
C VAL A 56 8.47 -3.82 1.58
N ILE A 57 8.57 -2.50 1.52
CA ILE A 57 7.69 -1.57 2.22
C ILE A 57 6.85 -0.85 1.17
N LEU A 58 5.54 -0.86 1.34
CA LEU A 58 4.63 -0.05 0.54
C LEU A 58 4.42 1.31 1.21
N ILE A 59 4.33 2.36 0.39
CA ILE A 59 3.85 3.67 0.80
C ILE A 59 2.50 3.86 0.14
N ASP A 60 1.45 3.88 0.95
CA ASP A 60 0.04 3.88 0.57
C ASP A 60 -0.40 2.65 -0.25
N THR A 61 -1.67 2.35 -0.18
CA THR A 61 -2.35 1.28 -0.92
C THR A 61 -3.47 1.88 -1.77
N SER A 62 -3.11 2.45 -2.91
CA SER A 62 -4.11 3.07 -3.78
C SER A 62 -5.14 2.05 -4.30
N PRO A 63 -6.32 2.47 -4.78
CA PRO A 63 -7.27 1.58 -5.43
C PRO A 63 -6.69 0.80 -6.63
N ASP A 64 -5.57 1.28 -7.17
CA ASP A 64 -4.86 0.64 -8.30
C ASP A 64 -3.78 -0.35 -7.83
N LEU A 65 -3.69 -0.64 -6.51
CA LEU A 65 -2.60 -1.44 -5.92
C LEU A 65 -2.41 -2.78 -6.63
N ARG A 66 -3.49 -3.50 -6.93
CA ARG A 66 -3.39 -4.78 -7.63
C ARG A 66 -2.62 -4.65 -8.96
N GLN A 67 -2.95 -3.64 -9.75
CA GLN A 67 -2.30 -3.40 -11.03
C GLN A 67 -0.82 -3.00 -10.84
N GLN A 68 -0.55 -2.16 -9.86
CA GLN A 68 0.79 -1.71 -9.47
C GLN A 68 1.68 -2.89 -9.06
N VAL A 69 1.19 -3.74 -8.17
CA VAL A 69 1.89 -4.92 -7.65
C VAL A 69 2.19 -5.92 -8.77
N LEU A 70 1.23 -6.18 -9.65
CA LEU A 70 1.42 -7.10 -10.78
C LEU A 70 2.44 -6.58 -11.78
N ARG A 71 2.42 -5.28 -12.08
CA ARG A 71 3.39 -4.64 -12.99
C ARG A 71 4.82 -4.76 -12.46
N GLU A 72 5.01 -4.50 -11.17
CA GLU A 72 6.31 -4.53 -10.51
C GLU A 72 6.73 -5.91 -10.01
N LYS A 73 5.86 -6.92 -10.19
CA LYS A 73 6.07 -8.31 -9.74
C LYS A 73 6.46 -8.40 -8.26
N LEU A 74 5.73 -7.65 -7.41
CA LEU A 74 5.94 -7.71 -5.97
C LEU A 74 5.37 -9.02 -5.43
N GLU A 75 6.18 -9.80 -4.74
CA GLU A 75 5.80 -11.10 -4.19
C GLU A 75 5.67 -11.07 -2.66
N ARG A 76 6.02 -9.94 -2.03
CA ARG A 76 5.95 -9.72 -0.59
C ARG A 76 5.62 -8.28 -0.23
N CYS A 77 5.16 -8.09 1.00
CA CYS A 77 4.96 -6.79 1.63
C CYS A 77 5.23 -6.95 3.13
N ASP A 78 6.32 -6.41 3.62
CA ASP A 78 6.72 -6.56 5.03
C ASP A 78 6.10 -5.49 5.91
N ALA A 79 5.88 -4.29 5.35
CA ALA A 79 5.23 -3.18 6.03
C ALA A 79 4.51 -2.26 5.06
N ILE A 80 3.56 -1.48 5.59
CA ILE A 80 2.87 -0.43 4.86
C ILE A 80 2.94 0.87 5.67
N LEU A 81 3.40 1.95 5.05
CA LEU A 81 3.37 3.30 5.60
C LEU A 81 2.23 4.07 4.95
N PHE A 82 1.26 4.52 5.72
CA PHE A 82 0.18 5.38 5.21
C PHE A 82 0.52 6.84 5.45
N THR A 83 0.43 7.63 4.38
CA THR A 83 0.65 9.07 4.45
C THR A 83 -0.55 9.78 5.07
N HIS A 84 -1.77 9.38 4.69
CA HIS A 84 -3.02 9.89 5.22
C HIS A 84 -4.22 9.02 4.80
N GLN A 85 -5.43 9.37 5.28
CA GLN A 85 -6.62 8.53 5.20
C GLN A 85 -7.44 8.61 3.90
N HIS A 86 -7.07 9.43 2.91
CA HIS A 86 -7.88 9.57 1.70
C HIS A 86 -8.01 8.25 0.93
N VAL A 87 -9.12 8.12 0.23
CA VAL A 87 -9.53 6.91 -0.50
C VAL A 87 -8.49 6.48 -1.53
N ASP A 88 -7.92 7.44 -2.25
CA ASP A 88 -6.91 7.21 -3.27
C ASP A 88 -5.56 6.71 -2.70
N HIS A 89 -5.39 6.76 -1.37
CA HIS A 89 -4.22 6.24 -0.65
C HIS A 89 -4.49 4.95 0.12
N THR A 90 -5.76 4.60 0.38
CA THR A 90 -6.08 3.53 1.33
C THR A 90 -6.93 2.40 0.76
N PHE A 91 -7.71 2.60 -0.32
CA PHE A 91 -8.74 1.64 -0.72
C PHE A 91 -8.21 0.38 -1.45
N GLY A 92 -6.93 0.27 -1.69
CA GLY A 92 -6.30 -0.98 -2.09
C GLY A 92 -5.87 -1.90 -0.93
N LEU A 93 -6.15 -1.51 0.32
CA LEU A 93 -5.68 -2.24 1.50
C LEU A 93 -6.12 -3.71 1.52
N ASP A 94 -7.31 -4.04 1.06
CA ASP A 94 -7.81 -5.41 1.04
C ASP A 94 -7.01 -6.35 0.11
N GLU A 95 -6.34 -5.82 -0.91
CA GLU A 95 -5.50 -6.60 -1.82
C GLU A 95 -4.28 -7.21 -1.12
N VAL A 96 -3.82 -6.61 0.00
CA VAL A 96 -2.60 -7.07 0.69
C VAL A 96 -2.76 -8.41 1.39
N ARG A 97 -4.00 -8.88 1.58
CA ARG A 97 -4.28 -10.22 2.13
C ARG A 97 -3.56 -11.33 1.36
N ARG A 98 -3.32 -11.13 0.06
CA ARG A 98 -2.58 -12.11 -0.74
C ARG A 98 -1.13 -12.24 -0.27
N PHE A 99 -0.49 -11.17 0.15
CA PHE A 99 0.86 -11.22 0.73
C PHE A 99 0.86 -11.97 2.07
N ASN A 100 -0.15 -11.75 2.94
CA ASN A 100 -0.28 -12.53 4.17
C ASN A 100 -0.27 -14.04 3.89
N MET A 101 -1.01 -14.47 2.85
CA MET A 101 -1.09 -15.88 2.47
C MET A 101 0.25 -16.41 1.96
N VAL A 102 0.95 -15.66 1.11
CA VAL A 102 2.23 -16.08 0.51
C VAL A 102 3.33 -16.12 1.56
N MET A 103 3.39 -15.11 2.43
CA MET A 103 4.41 -14.97 3.46
C MET A 103 4.09 -15.77 4.74
N ASN A 104 2.83 -16.19 4.90
CA ASN A 104 2.29 -16.81 6.12
C ASN A 104 2.57 -15.99 7.38
N GLN A 105 2.41 -14.66 7.28
CA GLN A 105 2.64 -13.73 8.39
C GLN A 105 1.74 -12.51 8.30
N ALA A 106 1.56 -11.82 9.43
CA ALA A 106 0.91 -10.52 9.48
C ALA A 106 1.80 -9.44 8.85
N ILE A 107 1.18 -8.34 8.42
CA ILE A 107 1.86 -7.16 7.87
C ILE A 107 1.69 -6.01 8.85
N ASP A 108 2.80 -5.39 9.24
CA ASP A 108 2.77 -4.18 10.03
C ASP A 108 2.30 -2.99 9.18
N ILE A 109 1.33 -2.25 9.70
CA ILE A 109 0.89 -0.98 9.10
C ILE A 109 1.21 0.17 10.03
N TYR A 110 1.69 1.27 9.48
CA TYR A 110 2.14 2.45 10.22
C TYR A 110 1.42 3.68 9.70
N ALA A 111 0.83 4.44 10.59
CA ALA A 111 0.19 5.71 10.28
C ALA A 111 0.00 6.56 11.53
N GLU A 112 -0.31 7.84 11.36
CA GLU A 112 -0.80 8.66 12.46
C GLU A 112 -2.14 8.13 13.00
N GLN A 113 -2.47 8.47 14.24
CA GLN A 113 -3.67 7.99 14.94
C GLN A 113 -4.97 8.23 14.16
N ALA A 114 -5.14 9.41 13.55
CA ALA A 114 -6.35 9.74 12.80
C ALA A 114 -6.54 8.83 11.58
N THR A 115 -5.46 8.49 10.90
CA THR A 115 -5.47 7.57 9.76
C THR A 115 -5.76 6.13 10.21
N LEU A 116 -5.16 5.64 11.30
CA LEU A 116 -5.47 4.32 11.84
C LEU A 116 -6.95 4.20 12.26
N GLN A 117 -7.50 5.21 12.93
CA GLN A 117 -8.91 5.23 13.30
C GLN A 117 -9.84 5.18 12.06
N HIS A 118 -9.47 5.89 11.00
CA HIS A 118 -10.20 5.84 9.74
C HIS A 118 -10.13 4.44 9.11
N LEU A 119 -8.96 3.84 9.03
CA LEU A 119 -8.77 2.49 8.51
C LEU A 119 -9.61 1.46 9.30
N HIS A 120 -9.59 1.51 10.62
CA HIS A 120 -10.42 0.65 11.47
C HIS A 120 -11.92 0.80 11.18
N ARG A 121 -12.39 2.01 10.96
CA ARG A 121 -13.80 2.28 10.65
C ARG A 121 -14.20 1.77 9.29
N VAL A 122 -13.38 1.99 8.26
CA VAL A 122 -13.68 1.66 6.86
C VAL A 122 -13.48 0.16 6.59
N PHE A 123 -12.42 -0.42 7.15
CA PHE A 123 -12.06 -1.83 6.99
C PHE A 123 -12.35 -2.65 8.26
N ASN A 124 -13.47 -2.37 8.92
CA ASN A 124 -13.83 -3.07 10.16
C ASN A 124 -13.86 -4.59 10.01
N HIS A 125 -14.22 -5.09 8.82
CA HIS A 125 -14.20 -6.52 8.49
C HIS A 125 -12.79 -7.15 8.53
N VAL A 126 -11.75 -6.32 8.39
CA VAL A 126 -10.34 -6.73 8.52
C VAL A 126 -9.91 -6.71 10.00
N PHE A 127 -10.12 -5.58 10.67
CA PHE A 127 -9.66 -5.36 12.03
C PHE A 127 -10.52 -6.03 13.11
N GLU A 128 -11.79 -6.30 12.81
CA GLU A 128 -12.74 -6.98 13.67
C GLU A 128 -13.24 -8.29 13.04
N SER A 129 -12.34 -9.05 12.44
CA SER A 129 -12.65 -10.26 11.67
C SER A 129 -13.46 -11.30 12.44
N ASN A 130 -13.35 -11.33 13.77
CA ASN A 130 -14.15 -12.18 14.66
C ASN A 130 -15.65 -11.82 14.67
N LYS A 131 -16.04 -10.65 14.17
CA LYS A 131 -17.44 -10.22 14.03
C LYS A 131 -18.02 -10.51 12.65
N ASN A 132 -17.23 -11.01 11.72
CA ASN A 132 -17.72 -11.32 10.37
C ASN A 132 -18.71 -12.48 10.41
N VAL A 133 -19.85 -12.28 9.76
CA VAL A 133 -20.92 -13.31 9.68
C VAL A 133 -20.52 -14.46 8.75
N ASN A 134 -19.75 -14.15 7.72
CA ASN A 134 -19.26 -15.13 6.75
C ASN A 134 -17.78 -15.41 6.98
N ASP A 135 -17.42 -16.69 6.89
CA ASP A 135 -16.01 -17.09 6.88
C ASP A 135 -15.37 -16.62 5.57
N SER A 136 -14.53 -15.59 5.66
CA SER A 136 -13.83 -15.01 4.52
C SER A 136 -12.38 -14.72 4.86
N PHE A 137 -11.51 -14.93 3.89
CA PHE A 137 -10.10 -14.60 4.04
C PHE A 137 -9.92 -13.08 3.96
N VAL A 138 -9.56 -12.46 5.07
CA VAL A 138 -9.27 -11.03 5.18
C VAL A 138 -7.78 -10.79 5.43
N ALA A 139 -7.33 -9.56 5.23
CA ALA A 139 -5.95 -9.19 5.55
C ALA A 139 -5.67 -9.35 7.05
N ASN A 140 -4.45 -9.80 7.38
CA ASN A 140 -3.95 -9.89 8.75
C ASN A 140 -2.93 -8.76 8.96
N LEU A 141 -3.33 -7.72 9.69
CA LEU A 141 -2.60 -6.47 9.82
C LEU A 141 -2.33 -6.15 11.29
N ILE A 142 -1.15 -5.59 11.56
CA ILE A 142 -0.75 -5.12 12.89
C ILE A 142 -0.65 -3.59 12.82
N PRO A 143 -1.60 -2.84 13.41
CA PRO A 143 -1.54 -1.38 13.40
C PRO A 143 -0.51 -0.85 14.40
N ASN A 144 0.32 0.07 13.92
CA ASN A 144 1.34 0.77 14.71
C ASN A 144 1.17 2.28 14.52
N GLU A 145 1.04 3.02 15.62
CA GLU A 145 0.90 4.47 15.57
C GLU A 145 2.26 5.13 15.37
N LEU A 146 2.33 6.05 14.41
CA LEU A 146 3.49 6.92 14.21
C LEU A 146 3.35 8.17 15.09
N GLN A 147 4.40 8.48 15.83
CA GLN A 147 4.51 9.71 16.60
C GLN A 147 5.32 10.74 15.79
N PRO A 148 4.88 12.01 15.77
CA PRO A 148 5.65 13.07 15.16
C PRO A 148 7.07 13.15 15.79
N ASP A 149 8.06 13.41 14.94
CA ASP A 149 9.46 13.61 15.33
C ASP A 149 10.15 12.39 15.98
N GLU A 150 9.51 11.24 16.02
CA GLU A 150 10.14 10.01 16.47
C GLU A 150 10.65 9.17 15.29
N PRO A 151 11.93 8.75 15.30
CA PRO A 151 12.45 7.91 14.23
C PRO A 151 11.82 6.52 14.28
N LEU A 152 11.30 6.06 13.14
CA LEU A 152 10.79 4.70 12.98
C LEU A 152 11.95 3.76 12.60
N CYS A 153 12.18 2.74 13.43
CA CYS A 153 13.11 1.67 13.13
C CYS A 153 12.34 0.44 12.65
N LEU A 154 12.60 0.00 11.42
CA LEU A 154 11.99 -1.18 10.81
C LEU A 154 13.05 -2.26 10.58
N PHE A 155 12.80 -3.48 11.06
CA PHE A 155 13.59 -4.70 10.89
C PHE A 155 14.99 -4.68 11.50
#